data_707dd302e26194b32b5fd84f5da82a5a
#
_entry.id   707dd302e26194b32b5fd84f5da82a5a
#
_cell.length_a   1.000
_cell.length_b   1.000
_cell.length_c   1.000
_cell.angle_alpha   90.00
_cell.angle_beta   90.00
_cell.angle_gamma   90.00
#
_symmetry.space_group_name_H-M   'P 1'
#
loop_
_entity.id
_entity.type
_entity.pdbx_description
1 polymer ?
#
loop_
_entity_poly.entity_id
_entity_poly.type
_entity_poly.pdbx_seq_one_letter_code
_entity_poly.pdbx_strand_id
1 'polypeptide(L)'
;MVWFIASLVALCSLAGVVLTLLTLPGTWFMLLISILAKLVAPDIYSWWIVVIAAGFVLAAEISDLVSSAVGAKVGGAGKAGMTGALIGTVLGAIAGSVFIPIPILGTILGGILGAAILAVIMERNGAEKTWRESGKAGAGAAAGRVAATIIKLGIAVAMGLTLTVAAFWPAQADPTPLPPQPTPEVGSADMIEPQTP
;
A
#
# COMPACT_ATOMS: atom_id res chain seq x y z
N MET A 1 -15.82 22.82 -6.99
CA MET A 1 -14.41 22.56 -6.66
C MET A 1 -14.20 21.11 -6.19
N VAL A 2 -14.97 20.60 -5.24
CA VAL A 2 -14.85 19.23 -4.71
C VAL A 2 -14.95 18.15 -5.81
N TRP A 3 -15.94 18.23 -6.69
CA TRP A 3 -16.13 17.28 -7.79
C TRP A 3 -14.95 17.24 -8.78
N PHE A 4 -14.31 18.39 -9.00
CA PHE A 4 -13.11 18.45 -9.84
C PHE A 4 -11.95 17.71 -9.19
N ILE A 5 -11.73 17.93 -7.88
CA ILE A 5 -10.69 17.23 -7.11
C ILE A 5 -11.00 15.73 -7.03
N ALA A 6 -12.26 15.33 -6.84
CA ALA A 6 -12.66 13.93 -6.84
C ALA A 6 -12.35 13.25 -8.19
N SER A 7 -12.65 13.92 -9.31
CA SER A 7 -12.31 13.40 -10.64
C SER A 7 -10.79 13.28 -10.84
N LEU A 8 -10.02 14.24 -10.32
CA LEU A 8 -8.56 14.20 -10.36
C LEU A 8 -8.01 13.03 -9.51
N VAL A 9 -8.55 12.80 -8.32
CA VAL A 9 -8.19 11.66 -7.47
C VAL A 9 -8.48 10.34 -8.19
N ALA A 10 -9.64 10.21 -8.83
CA ALA A 10 -10.00 9.02 -9.60
C ALA A 10 -9.03 8.77 -10.76
N LEU A 11 -8.71 9.80 -11.53
CA LEU A 11 -7.76 9.72 -12.64
C LEU A 11 -6.35 9.35 -12.14
N CYS A 12 -5.87 9.99 -11.07
CA CYS A 12 -4.59 9.68 -10.46
C CYS A 12 -4.57 8.28 -9.84
N SER A 13 -5.68 7.80 -9.28
CA SER A 13 -5.81 6.42 -8.80
C SER A 13 -5.67 5.42 -9.93
N LEU A 14 -6.31 5.67 -11.07
CA LEU A 14 -6.16 4.85 -12.28
C LEU A 14 -4.70 4.86 -12.76
N ALA A 15 -4.07 6.04 -12.82
CA ALA A 15 -2.65 6.16 -13.15
C ALA A 15 -1.77 5.37 -12.17
N GLY A 16 -2.06 5.41 -10.87
CA GLY A 16 -1.35 4.64 -9.85
C GLY A 16 -1.46 3.13 -10.04
N VAL A 17 -2.63 2.62 -10.45
CA VAL A 17 -2.81 1.20 -10.82
C VAL A 17 -1.94 0.86 -12.03
N VAL A 18 -1.93 1.71 -13.06
CA VAL A 18 -1.07 1.53 -14.25
C VAL A 18 0.41 1.56 -13.86
N LEU A 19 0.83 2.49 -13.01
CA LEU A 19 2.21 2.53 -12.51
C LEU A 19 2.58 1.23 -11.77
N THR A 20 1.67 0.69 -10.95
CA THR A 20 1.90 -0.58 -10.25
C THR A 20 2.05 -1.74 -11.23
N LEU A 21 1.28 -1.75 -12.31
CA LEU A 21 1.39 -2.73 -13.40
C LEU A 21 2.76 -2.65 -14.10
N LEU A 22 3.29 -1.44 -14.22
CA LEU A 22 4.64 -1.17 -14.75
C LEU A 22 5.75 -1.38 -13.69
N THR A 23 5.42 -1.99 -12.53
CA THR A 23 6.34 -2.19 -11.37
C THR A 23 6.94 -0.91 -10.77
N LEU A 24 6.36 0.22 -11.08
CA LEU A 24 6.68 1.49 -10.44
C LEU A 24 5.95 1.59 -9.09
N PRO A 25 6.35 2.47 -8.18
CA PRO A 25 5.74 2.62 -6.86
C PRO A 25 4.35 3.27 -6.91
N GLY A 26 3.39 2.66 -7.66
CA GLY A 26 2.07 3.22 -7.90
C GLY A 26 1.21 3.36 -6.64
N THR A 27 1.34 2.45 -5.67
CA THR A 27 0.67 2.53 -4.37
C THR A 27 1.15 3.74 -3.56
N TRP A 28 2.45 4.03 -3.57
CA TRP A 28 3.03 5.24 -2.96
C TRP A 28 2.55 6.51 -3.65
N PHE A 29 2.47 6.48 -4.98
CA PHE A 29 1.91 7.59 -5.76
C PHE A 29 0.46 7.88 -5.36
N MET A 30 -0.39 6.84 -5.26
CA MET A 30 -1.78 7.00 -4.82
C MET A 30 -1.88 7.53 -3.39
N LEU A 31 -1.01 7.07 -2.47
CA LEU A 31 -0.96 7.59 -1.10
C LEU A 31 -0.60 9.08 -1.09
N LEU A 32 0.41 9.48 -1.85
CA LEU A 32 0.81 10.90 -1.96
C LEU A 32 -0.36 11.75 -2.49
N ILE A 33 -1.02 11.32 -3.56
CA ILE A 33 -2.18 12.03 -4.12
C ILE A 33 -3.31 12.12 -3.11
N SER A 34 -3.57 11.06 -2.33
CA SER A 34 -4.61 11.07 -1.30
C SER A 34 -4.31 12.09 -0.20
N ILE A 35 -3.06 12.21 0.24
CA ILE A 35 -2.63 13.21 1.22
C ILE A 35 -2.79 14.62 0.63
N LEU A 36 -2.31 14.86 -0.59
CA LEU A 36 -2.42 16.17 -1.26
C LEU A 36 -3.88 16.58 -1.45
N ALA A 37 -4.74 15.68 -1.89
CA ALA A 37 -6.16 15.95 -2.06
C ALA A 37 -6.82 16.33 -0.73
N LYS A 38 -6.45 15.65 0.37
CA LYS A 38 -6.95 15.97 1.71
C LYS A 38 -6.47 17.34 2.22
N LEU A 39 -5.25 17.74 1.90
CA LEU A 39 -4.70 19.05 2.29
C LEU A 39 -5.34 20.19 1.50
N VAL A 40 -5.64 19.97 0.21
CA VAL A 40 -6.25 20.99 -0.67
C VAL A 40 -7.77 21.10 -0.47
N ALA A 41 -8.42 19.98 -0.20
CA ALA A 41 -9.87 19.90 0.03
C ALA A 41 -10.14 19.09 1.32
N PRO A 42 -10.11 19.72 2.49
CA PRO A 42 -10.29 19.03 3.78
C PRO A 42 -11.59 18.24 3.90
N ASP A 43 -12.62 18.61 3.14
CA ASP A 43 -13.95 17.98 3.18
C ASP A 43 -14.11 16.82 2.17
N ILE A 44 -13.07 16.48 1.39
CA ILE A 44 -13.18 15.45 0.33
C ILE A 44 -13.41 14.06 0.90
N TYR A 45 -12.73 13.73 2.00
CA TYR A 45 -12.90 12.49 2.77
C TYR A 45 -12.26 12.62 4.16
N SER A 46 -12.59 11.67 5.06
CA SER A 46 -12.01 11.63 6.42
C SER A 46 -10.52 11.23 6.38
N TRP A 47 -9.73 11.63 7.38
CA TRP A 47 -8.35 11.19 7.59
C TRP A 47 -8.22 9.65 7.68
N TRP A 48 -9.26 8.95 8.08
CA TRP A 48 -9.29 7.49 8.10
C TRP A 48 -9.06 6.87 6.72
N ILE A 49 -9.49 7.53 5.64
CA ILE A 49 -9.24 7.06 4.28
C ILE A 49 -7.75 7.08 3.95
N VAL A 50 -7.02 8.11 4.40
CA VAL A 50 -5.56 8.20 4.24
C VAL A 50 -4.85 7.11 5.05
N VAL A 51 -5.32 6.82 6.27
CA VAL A 51 -4.80 5.74 7.11
C VAL A 51 -5.04 4.37 6.45
N ILE A 52 -6.23 4.14 5.91
CA ILE A 52 -6.56 2.91 5.16
C ILE A 52 -5.65 2.80 3.92
N ALA A 53 -5.46 3.90 3.18
CA ALA A 53 -4.55 3.92 2.03
C ALA A 53 -3.10 3.58 2.43
N ALA A 54 -2.60 4.11 3.56
CA ALA A 54 -1.30 3.73 4.11
C ALA A 54 -1.24 2.24 4.48
N GLY A 55 -2.33 1.69 5.02
CA GLY A 55 -2.47 0.26 5.28
C GLY A 55 -2.35 -0.59 4.00
N PHE A 56 -2.97 -0.17 2.90
CA PHE A 56 -2.81 -0.82 1.59
C PHE A 56 -1.37 -0.78 1.09
N VAL A 57 -0.67 0.35 1.25
CA VAL A 57 0.76 0.45 0.88
C VAL A 57 1.58 -0.54 1.69
N LEU A 58 1.41 -0.59 3.01
CA LEU A 58 2.13 -1.55 3.86
C LEU A 58 1.83 -2.99 3.47
N ALA A 59 0.56 -3.33 3.22
CA ALA A 59 0.17 -4.67 2.78
C ALA A 59 0.82 -5.05 1.44
N ALA A 60 0.89 -4.09 0.49
CA ALA A 60 1.54 -4.30 -0.80
C ALA A 60 3.05 -4.54 -0.64
N GLU A 61 3.75 -3.75 0.18
CA GLU A 61 5.18 -3.91 0.41
C GLU A 61 5.51 -5.21 1.18
N ILE A 62 4.73 -5.56 2.20
CA ILE A 62 4.90 -6.82 2.94
C ILE A 62 4.69 -8.01 2.01
N SER A 63 3.64 -8.01 1.19
CA SER A 63 3.39 -9.11 0.24
C SER A 63 4.48 -9.23 -0.81
N ASP A 64 5.04 -8.12 -1.28
CA ASP A 64 6.16 -8.10 -2.23
C ASP A 64 7.44 -8.73 -1.63
N LEU A 65 7.76 -8.37 -0.38
CA LEU A 65 8.93 -8.91 0.32
C LEU A 65 8.77 -10.41 0.65
N VAL A 66 7.61 -10.81 1.18
CA VAL A 66 7.41 -12.15 1.76
C VAL A 66 7.11 -13.20 0.70
N SER A 67 6.49 -12.84 -0.42
CA SER A 67 6.01 -13.81 -1.43
C SER A 67 7.13 -14.68 -2.03
N SER A 68 8.32 -14.12 -2.25
CA SER A 68 9.46 -14.89 -2.77
C SER A 68 9.94 -15.94 -1.77
N ALA A 69 9.97 -15.59 -0.47
CA ALA A 69 10.36 -16.51 0.59
C ALA A 69 9.30 -17.60 0.82
N VAL A 70 8.03 -17.24 0.79
CA VAL A 70 6.91 -18.18 0.89
C VAL A 70 6.91 -19.12 -0.31
N GLY A 71 7.10 -18.60 -1.51
CA GLY A 71 7.24 -19.40 -2.73
C GLY A 71 8.39 -20.38 -2.65
N ALA A 72 9.57 -19.95 -2.18
CA ALA A 72 10.71 -20.83 -1.94
C ALA A 72 10.36 -21.95 -0.95
N LYS A 73 9.70 -21.61 0.16
CA LYS A 73 9.24 -22.60 1.16
C LYS A 73 8.28 -23.63 0.58
N VAL A 74 7.31 -23.20 -0.23
CA VAL A 74 6.39 -24.10 -0.96
C VAL A 74 7.17 -25.01 -1.92
N GLY A 75 8.25 -24.51 -2.52
CA GLY A 75 9.18 -25.30 -3.32
C GLY A 75 10.09 -26.24 -2.52
N GLY A 76 9.92 -26.31 -1.19
CA GLY A 76 10.67 -27.17 -0.29
C GLY A 76 11.97 -26.56 0.26
N ALA A 77 12.14 -25.24 0.15
CA ALA A 77 13.29 -24.55 0.74
C ALA A 77 13.25 -24.56 2.27
N GLY A 78 14.42 -24.71 2.89
CA GLY A 78 14.66 -24.41 4.28
C GLY A 78 14.88 -22.90 4.50
N LYS A 79 15.31 -22.54 5.72
CA LYS A 79 15.56 -21.12 6.07
C LYS A 79 16.60 -20.46 5.14
N ALA A 80 17.64 -21.20 4.74
CA ALA A 80 18.70 -20.70 3.85
C ALA A 80 18.15 -20.31 2.47
N GLY A 81 17.33 -21.16 1.84
CA GLY A 81 16.73 -20.85 0.56
C GLY A 81 15.69 -19.73 0.63
N MET A 82 14.92 -19.64 1.73
CA MET A 82 13.99 -18.53 1.94
C MET A 82 14.71 -17.18 2.05
N THR A 83 15.81 -17.11 2.83
CA THR A 83 16.63 -15.88 2.92
C THR A 83 17.32 -15.58 1.59
N GLY A 84 17.76 -16.62 0.87
CA GLY A 84 18.28 -16.48 -0.48
C GLY A 84 17.27 -15.87 -1.44
N ALA A 85 16.01 -16.32 -1.39
CA ALA A 85 14.95 -15.75 -2.21
C ALA A 85 14.70 -14.25 -1.91
N LEU A 86 14.69 -13.86 -0.65
CA LEU A 86 14.52 -12.45 -0.26
C LEU A 86 15.67 -11.57 -0.76
N ILE A 87 16.91 -11.95 -0.43
CA ILE A 87 18.10 -11.20 -0.82
C ILE A 87 18.21 -11.17 -2.35
N GLY A 88 17.98 -12.33 -2.99
CA GLY A 88 18.00 -12.47 -4.43
C GLY A 88 16.99 -11.60 -5.16
N THR A 89 15.80 -11.44 -4.60
CA THR A 89 14.79 -10.52 -5.14
C THR A 89 15.32 -9.09 -5.23
N VAL A 90 15.90 -8.60 -4.14
CA VAL A 90 16.40 -7.21 -4.06
C VAL A 90 17.61 -7.01 -4.95
N LEU A 91 18.64 -7.85 -4.80
CA LEU A 91 19.87 -7.74 -5.58
C LEU A 91 19.62 -7.97 -7.07
N GLY A 92 18.76 -8.94 -7.40
CA GLY A 92 18.39 -9.24 -8.78
C GLY A 92 17.61 -8.09 -9.42
N ALA A 93 16.67 -7.46 -8.69
CA ALA A 93 15.93 -6.31 -9.20
C ALA A 93 16.87 -5.12 -9.47
N ILE A 94 17.81 -4.83 -8.58
CA ILE A 94 18.82 -3.77 -8.78
C ILE A 94 19.72 -4.10 -9.98
N ALA A 95 20.29 -5.29 -10.01
CA ALA A 95 21.16 -5.72 -11.12
C ALA A 95 20.40 -5.69 -12.44
N GLY A 96 19.19 -6.25 -12.49
CA GLY A 96 18.36 -6.26 -13.69
C GLY A 96 18.04 -4.86 -14.22
N SER A 97 17.75 -3.91 -13.33
CA SER A 97 17.47 -2.52 -13.74
C SER A 97 18.70 -1.79 -14.31
N VAL A 98 19.92 -2.22 -13.93
CA VAL A 98 21.18 -1.64 -14.43
C VAL A 98 21.61 -2.30 -15.75
N PHE A 99 21.49 -3.64 -15.84
CA PHE A 99 22.02 -4.39 -17.01
C PHE A 99 21.03 -4.50 -18.17
N ILE A 100 19.72 -4.38 -17.91
CA ILE A 100 18.72 -4.46 -18.98
C ILE A 100 18.32 -3.02 -19.38
N PRO A 101 18.40 -2.68 -20.70
CA PRO A 101 18.13 -1.31 -21.19
C PRO A 101 16.73 -0.79 -20.90
N ILE A 102 15.77 -1.70 -20.64
CA ILE A 102 14.40 -1.36 -20.25
C ILE A 102 14.28 -1.57 -18.74
N PRO A 103 14.36 -0.50 -17.91
CA PRO A 103 14.46 -0.63 -16.45
C PRO A 103 13.31 -1.42 -15.83
N ILE A 104 12.09 -1.25 -16.33
CA ILE A 104 10.90 -1.96 -15.86
C ILE A 104 11.02 -3.47 -16.04
N LEU A 105 11.37 -3.92 -17.26
CA LEU A 105 11.58 -5.33 -17.55
C LEU A 105 12.80 -5.87 -16.79
N GLY A 106 13.85 -5.06 -16.67
CA GLY A 106 15.05 -5.40 -15.91
C GLY A 106 14.75 -5.68 -14.45
N THR A 107 13.98 -4.81 -13.81
CA THR A 107 13.59 -4.98 -12.40
C THR A 107 12.74 -6.24 -12.19
N ILE A 108 11.77 -6.51 -13.07
CA ILE A 108 10.91 -7.70 -12.97
C ILE A 108 11.72 -8.97 -13.17
N LEU A 109 12.38 -9.08 -14.32
CA LEU A 109 13.13 -10.29 -14.68
C LEU A 109 14.29 -10.50 -13.73
N GLY A 110 15.01 -9.43 -13.39
CA GLY A 110 16.09 -9.48 -12.42
C GLY A 110 15.63 -9.94 -11.05
N GLY A 111 14.50 -9.42 -10.55
CA GLY A 111 13.93 -9.85 -9.28
C GLY A 111 13.51 -11.32 -9.27
N ILE A 112 12.88 -11.81 -10.35
CA ILE A 112 12.48 -13.21 -10.49
C ILE A 112 13.71 -14.13 -10.56
N LEU A 113 14.66 -13.82 -11.45
CA LEU A 113 15.87 -14.62 -11.63
C LEU A 113 16.77 -14.56 -10.40
N GLY A 114 16.94 -13.39 -9.81
CA GLY A 114 17.71 -13.21 -8.58
C GLY A 114 17.14 -14.02 -7.41
N ALA A 115 15.82 -13.97 -7.22
CA ALA A 115 15.16 -14.80 -6.20
C ALA A 115 15.41 -16.29 -6.42
N ALA A 116 15.25 -16.75 -7.67
CA ALA A 116 15.46 -18.17 -8.03
C ALA A 116 16.91 -18.60 -7.81
N ILE A 117 17.87 -17.84 -8.35
CA ILE A 117 19.30 -18.18 -8.32
C ILE A 117 19.83 -18.20 -6.89
N LEU A 118 19.58 -17.13 -6.10
CA LEU A 118 20.07 -17.08 -4.73
C LEU A 118 19.36 -18.08 -3.82
N ALA A 119 18.06 -18.36 -4.04
CA ALA A 119 17.39 -19.44 -3.33
C ALA A 119 18.06 -20.80 -3.55
N VAL A 120 18.42 -21.13 -4.81
CA VAL A 120 19.14 -22.37 -5.14
C VAL A 120 20.51 -22.41 -4.48
N ILE A 121 21.30 -21.34 -4.63
CA ILE A 121 22.68 -21.28 -4.12
C ILE A 121 22.69 -21.40 -2.59
N MET A 122 21.88 -20.63 -1.92
CA MET A 122 21.86 -20.61 -0.45
C MET A 122 21.23 -21.90 0.12
N GLU A 123 20.22 -22.45 -0.53
CA GLU A 123 19.63 -23.72 -0.12
C GLU A 123 20.61 -24.86 -0.23
N ARG A 124 21.37 -24.90 -1.32
CA ARG A 124 22.38 -25.92 -1.53
C ARG A 124 23.53 -25.84 -0.52
N ASN A 125 24.05 -24.65 -0.31
CA ASN A 125 25.20 -24.43 0.59
C ASN A 125 24.83 -24.54 2.05
N GLY A 126 23.59 -24.19 2.43
CA GLY A 126 23.13 -24.17 3.80
C GLY A 126 22.47 -25.43 4.31
N ALA A 127 21.97 -26.31 3.42
CA ALA A 127 21.17 -27.47 3.79
C ALA A 127 21.69 -28.79 3.17
N GLU A 128 22.86 -28.76 2.50
CA GLU A 128 23.47 -29.94 1.80
C GLU A 128 22.50 -30.69 0.87
N LYS A 129 21.54 -29.99 0.30
CA LYS A 129 20.54 -30.56 -0.59
C LYS A 129 21.07 -30.81 -1.99
N THR A 130 20.42 -31.77 -2.68
CA THR A 130 20.69 -32.06 -4.07
C THR A 130 20.32 -30.90 -4.99
N TRP A 131 20.95 -30.84 -6.18
CA TRP A 131 20.61 -29.84 -7.21
C TRP A 131 19.12 -29.81 -7.58
N ARG A 132 18.50 -31.00 -7.59
CA ARG A 132 17.09 -31.14 -7.94
C ARG A 132 16.15 -30.53 -6.87
N GLU A 133 16.48 -30.72 -5.60
CA GLU A 133 15.71 -30.17 -4.49
C GLU A 133 15.90 -28.66 -4.39
N SER A 134 17.14 -28.16 -4.50
CA SER A 134 17.44 -26.74 -4.55
C SER A 134 16.80 -26.06 -5.76
N GLY A 135 16.75 -26.73 -6.91
CA GLY A 135 16.06 -26.23 -8.10
C GLY A 135 14.55 -26.04 -7.89
N LYS A 136 13.88 -26.93 -7.14
CA LYS A 136 12.47 -26.76 -6.77
C LYS A 136 12.28 -25.52 -5.88
N ALA A 137 13.19 -25.29 -4.93
CA ALA A 137 13.18 -24.09 -4.08
C ALA A 137 13.31 -22.81 -4.91
N GLY A 138 14.21 -22.78 -5.89
CA GLY A 138 14.38 -21.66 -6.82
C GLY A 138 13.15 -21.43 -7.70
N ALA A 139 12.59 -22.50 -8.26
CA ALA A 139 11.35 -22.40 -9.04
C ALA A 139 10.17 -21.88 -8.19
N GLY A 140 10.07 -22.34 -6.94
CA GLY A 140 9.10 -21.82 -5.98
C GLY A 140 9.31 -20.34 -5.68
N ALA A 141 10.55 -19.89 -5.49
CA ALA A 141 10.88 -18.47 -5.28
C ALA A 141 10.47 -17.61 -6.49
N ALA A 142 10.75 -18.06 -7.70
CA ALA A 142 10.33 -17.39 -8.93
C ALA A 142 8.80 -17.29 -9.04
N ALA A 143 8.09 -18.40 -8.79
CA ALA A 143 6.62 -18.42 -8.78
C ALA A 143 6.04 -17.49 -7.70
N GLY A 144 6.64 -17.47 -6.51
CA GLY A 144 6.28 -16.55 -5.44
C GLY A 144 6.43 -15.09 -5.86
N ARG A 145 7.49 -14.76 -6.59
CA ARG A 145 7.70 -13.39 -7.11
C ARG A 145 6.65 -12.99 -8.14
N VAL A 146 6.26 -13.89 -9.03
CA VAL A 146 5.15 -13.64 -9.98
C VAL A 146 3.83 -13.44 -9.22
N ALA A 147 3.55 -14.31 -8.23
CA ALA A 147 2.36 -14.18 -7.39
C ALA A 147 2.33 -12.84 -6.63
N ALA A 148 3.49 -12.37 -6.12
CA ALA A 148 3.61 -11.06 -5.48
C ALA A 148 3.12 -9.93 -6.38
N THR A 149 3.52 -9.94 -7.65
CA THR A 149 3.10 -8.92 -8.63
C THR A 149 1.59 -8.90 -8.81
N ILE A 150 0.96 -10.07 -8.89
CA ILE A 150 -0.50 -10.20 -9.02
C ILE A 150 -1.21 -9.69 -7.76
N ILE A 151 -0.73 -10.06 -6.58
CA ILE A 151 -1.27 -9.63 -5.29
C ILE A 151 -1.15 -8.11 -5.15
N LYS A 152 0.03 -7.56 -5.46
CA LYS A 152 0.29 -6.10 -5.40
C LYS A 152 -0.64 -5.34 -6.33
N LEU A 153 -0.89 -5.86 -7.53
CA LEU A 153 -1.84 -5.27 -8.47
C LEU A 153 -3.27 -5.30 -7.89
N GLY A 154 -3.70 -6.41 -7.31
CA GLY A 154 -5.00 -6.53 -6.66
C GLY A 154 -5.17 -5.51 -5.52
N ILE A 155 -4.13 -5.34 -4.69
CA ILE A 155 -4.11 -4.33 -3.61
C ILE A 155 -4.18 -2.92 -4.19
N ALA A 156 -3.44 -2.63 -5.26
CA ALA A 156 -3.46 -1.32 -5.92
C ALA A 156 -4.84 -0.98 -6.50
N VAL A 157 -5.52 -1.95 -7.12
CA VAL A 157 -6.89 -1.80 -7.60
C VAL A 157 -7.86 -1.54 -6.44
N ALA A 158 -7.78 -2.32 -5.36
CA ALA A 158 -8.61 -2.13 -4.17
C ALA A 158 -8.40 -0.74 -3.55
N MET A 159 -7.16 -0.30 -3.44
CA MET A 159 -6.80 1.04 -2.95
C MET A 159 -7.37 2.13 -3.88
N GLY A 160 -7.20 1.99 -5.19
CA GLY A 160 -7.71 2.95 -6.19
C GLY A 160 -9.23 3.07 -6.15
N LEU A 161 -9.94 1.95 -6.02
CA LEU A 161 -11.39 1.93 -5.86
C LEU A 161 -11.80 2.61 -4.54
N THR A 162 -11.13 2.31 -3.44
CA THR A 162 -11.42 2.91 -2.13
C THR A 162 -11.26 4.43 -2.17
N LEU A 163 -10.16 4.93 -2.73
CA LEU A 163 -9.91 6.37 -2.88
C LEU A 163 -10.94 7.04 -3.80
N THR A 164 -11.26 6.39 -4.91
CA THR A 164 -12.26 6.91 -5.87
C THR A 164 -13.63 6.98 -5.22
N VAL A 165 -14.11 5.91 -4.61
CA VAL A 165 -15.41 5.88 -3.94
C VAL A 165 -15.45 6.91 -2.83
N ALA A 166 -14.42 7.00 -1.98
CA ALA A 166 -14.37 7.96 -0.90
C ALA A 166 -14.38 9.41 -1.40
N ALA A 167 -13.74 9.71 -2.54
CA ALA A 167 -13.71 11.06 -3.10
C ALA A 167 -15.06 11.49 -3.69
N PHE A 168 -15.84 10.54 -4.25
CA PHE A 168 -17.20 10.82 -4.76
C PHE A 168 -18.29 10.69 -3.69
N TRP A 169 -17.97 10.12 -2.53
CA TRP A 169 -18.86 10.03 -1.39
C TRP A 169 -18.23 10.81 -0.22
N PRO A 170 -18.29 12.16 -0.26
CA PRO A 170 -17.66 12.97 0.75
C PRO A 170 -18.21 12.59 2.13
N ALA A 171 -17.30 12.36 3.07
CA ALA A 171 -17.71 12.15 4.47
C ALA A 171 -18.57 13.35 4.89
N GLN A 172 -19.73 13.06 5.44
CA GLN A 172 -20.52 14.12 6.06
C GLN A 172 -19.59 14.84 7.04
N ALA A 173 -19.46 16.15 6.89
CA ALA A 173 -18.65 16.95 7.78
C ALA A 173 -18.98 16.55 9.21
N ASP A 174 -17.96 16.28 10.02
CA ASP A 174 -18.17 16.09 11.47
C ASP A 174 -19.14 17.18 11.94
N PRO A 175 -20.21 16.84 12.63
CA PRO A 175 -21.18 17.84 13.05
C PRO A 175 -20.40 18.96 13.74
N THR A 176 -20.42 20.13 13.13
CA THR A 176 -19.80 21.32 13.70
C THR A 176 -20.26 21.39 15.16
N PRO A 177 -19.35 21.48 16.15
CA PRO A 177 -19.76 21.62 17.52
C PRO A 177 -20.81 22.72 17.56
N LEU A 178 -22.03 22.42 18.05
CA LEU A 178 -23.08 23.40 18.16
C LEU A 178 -22.49 24.63 18.84
N PRO A 179 -22.71 25.83 18.29
CA PRO A 179 -22.27 27.04 18.97
C PRO A 179 -22.77 26.97 20.42
N PRO A 180 -21.96 27.41 21.39
CA PRO A 180 -22.37 27.39 22.80
C PRO A 180 -23.78 27.97 22.89
N GLN A 181 -24.73 27.18 23.39
CA GLN A 181 -26.07 27.65 23.58
C GLN A 181 -25.96 28.86 24.52
N PRO A 182 -26.61 29.98 24.20
CA PRO A 182 -26.61 31.11 25.12
C PRO A 182 -27.08 30.57 26.47
N THR A 183 -26.24 30.71 27.48
CA THR A 183 -26.64 30.40 28.85
C THR A 183 -27.93 31.15 29.09
N PRO A 184 -29.01 30.49 29.56
CA PRO A 184 -30.22 31.22 29.92
C PRO A 184 -29.76 32.33 30.87
N GLU A 185 -29.97 33.59 30.44
CA GLU A 185 -29.83 34.71 31.35
C GLU A 185 -30.77 34.40 32.54
N VAL A 186 -30.16 34.06 33.67
CA VAL A 186 -30.90 34.01 34.93
C VAL A 186 -31.45 35.43 35.10
N GLY A 187 -32.71 35.56 34.68
CA GLY A 187 -33.39 36.83 34.70
C GLY A 187 -33.24 37.45 36.07
N SER A 188 -32.73 38.66 36.07
CA SER A 188 -32.75 39.60 37.20
C SER A 188 -34.19 40.02 37.58
N ALA A 189 -35.12 39.06 37.50
CA ALA A 189 -36.54 39.32 37.71
C ALA A 189 -37.06 38.77 39.04
N ASP A 190 -36.25 38.86 40.08
CA ASP A 190 -36.76 38.69 41.43
C ASP A 190 -36.08 39.67 42.43
N MET A 191 -35.99 40.95 42.04
CA MET A 191 -35.95 41.94 43.06
C MET A 191 -37.44 42.24 43.49
N ILE A 192 -37.90 41.34 44.31
CA ILE A 192 -39.15 41.60 45.06
C ILE A 192 -38.87 42.82 45.92
N GLU A 193 -39.43 43.97 45.49
CA GLU A 193 -39.49 45.21 46.27
C GLU A 193 -40.22 44.87 47.53
N PRO A 194 -39.69 45.16 48.76
CA PRO A 194 -40.42 44.95 50.00
C PRO A 194 -41.48 46.02 50.10
N GLN A 195 -42.74 45.60 50.02
CA GLN A 195 -43.88 46.48 50.39
C GLN A 195 -43.77 46.73 51.85
N THR A 196 -43.43 47.97 52.22
CA THR A 196 -43.57 48.51 53.60
C THR A 196 -45.00 48.93 53.82
N PRO A 197 -45.56 48.73 55.06
CA PRO A 197 -46.92 48.99 55.40
C PRO A 197 -47.26 50.49 55.50
#